data_16be4d7b5448588668facbc4d4c70f1e
#
_entry.id   16be4d7b5448588668facbc4d4c70f1e
#
_cell.length_a   1.000
_cell.length_b   1.000
_cell.length_c   1.000
_cell.angle_alpha   90.00
_cell.angle_beta   90.00
_cell.angle_gamma   90.00
#
_symmetry.space_group_name_H-M   'P 1'
#
loop_
_entity.id
_entity.type
_entity.pdbx_description
1 polymer ?
#
loop_
_entity_poly.entity_id
_entity_poly.type
_entity_poly.pdbx_seq_one_letter_code
_entity_poly.pdbx_strand_id
1 'polypeptide(L)'
;MIFGHGDDAYRYGEQITADFSSNIYFGADLTDLQAYLAERFGIVGHYPEPEAVSLEKMLAKKLGVPEDMIMVTNGATEAIYLIAQLYSGWASIIPQPTFTEYEDACRIYKHLLSYNADNNLEVLPEDRIYWLCNPNNPTGNVLNKHLIRHIVHENPRYLYVVDQSYEDYTLSPVIHPQDMTDCYNLMLVYSLSKKYCIPGLRLGYIFSSPIIIDRLRQIRQPWAVNAIAIEAGKYMLEKDPKMMPDLPGFLAEAQRLREQLSAIDGVMVMDTA
;
A
#
# COMPACT_ATOMS: atom_id res chain seq x y z
N MET A 1 9.42 9.15 -13.09
CA MET A 1 8.08 8.69 -13.52
C MET A 1 8.19 8.25 -14.96
N ILE A 2 8.15 6.96 -15.20
CA ILE A 2 8.37 6.38 -16.55
C ILE A 2 7.02 6.24 -17.25
N PHE A 3 5.94 6.00 -16.51
CA PHE A 3 4.59 5.80 -17.04
C PHE A 3 3.60 6.77 -16.38
N GLY A 4 2.48 7.06 -17.06
CA GLY A 4 1.41 7.88 -16.52
C GLY A 4 0.70 7.17 -15.37
N HIS A 5 0.18 7.96 -14.41
CA HIS A 5 -0.65 7.45 -13.34
C HIS A 5 -2.13 7.59 -13.69
N GLY A 6 -2.98 6.78 -13.07
CA GLY A 6 -4.43 6.99 -13.06
C GLY A 6 -4.82 8.24 -12.25
N ASP A 7 -6.13 8.50 -12.19
CA ASP A 7 -6.72 9.68 -11.51
C ASP A 7 -6.23 11.01 -12.11
N ASP A 8 -6.17 11.07 -13.45
CA ASP A 8 -5.77 12.24 -14.21
C ASP A 8 -6.96 13.05 -14.78
N ALA A 9 -8.13 12.89 -14.17
CA ALA A 9 -9.37 13.59 -14.50
C ALA A 9 -9.20 15.12 -14.63
N TYR A 10 -8.29 15.70 -13.86
CA TYR A 10 -7.97 17.14 -13.93
C TYR A 10 -7.53 17.61 -15.33
N ARG A 11 -7.10 16.70 -16.22
CA ARG A 11 -6.69 17.01 -17.59
C ARG A 11 -7.88 17.15 -18.54
N TYR A 12 -9.01 16.54 -18.20
CA TYR A 12 -10.16 16.37 -19.11
C TYR A 12 -11.38 17.20 -18.68
N GLY A 13 -11.42 17.69 -17.44
CA GLY A 13 -12.50 18.53 -16.92
C GLY A 13 -13.88 17.85 -17.00
N GLU A 14 -14.90 18.61 -17.40
CA GLU A 14 -16.30 18.15 -17.48
C GLU A 14 -16.59 17.14 -18.60
N GLN A 15 -15.62 16.79 -19.42
CA GLN A 15 -15.80 15.82 -20.53
C GLN A 15 -15.87 14.37 -20.07
N ILE A 16 -15.53 14.09 -18.79
CA ILE A 16 -15.52 12.74 -18.25
C ILE A 16 -16.94 12.34 -17.86
N THR A 17 -17.46 11.29 -18.51
CA THR A 17 -18.76 10.69 -18.19
C THR A 17 -18.62 9.41 -17.36
N ALA A 18 -17.46 8.75 -17.41
CA ALA A 18 -17.13 7.57 -16.62
C ALA A 18 -15.62 7.54 -16.37
N ASP A 19 -15.22 7.39 -15.12
CA ASP A 19 -13.82 7.33 -14.69
C ASP A 19 -13.47 5.93 -14.19
N PHE A 20 -12.56 5.26 -14.90
CA PHE A 20 -12.00 3.96 -14.54
C PHE A 20 -10.50 4.04 -14.22
N SER A 21 -9.97 5.24 -13.97
CA SER A 21 -8.54 5.48 -13.78
C SER A 21 -8.10 5.37 -12.32
N SER A 22 -9.04 5.30 -11.38
CA SER A 22 -8.75 5.24 -9.94
C SER A 22 -9.33 3.98 -9.29
N ASN A 23 -8.58 3.40 -8.34
CA ASN A 23 -8.99 2.26 -7.53
C ASN A 23 -9.50 2.69 -6.14
N ILE A 24 -10.18 3.83 -6.06
CA ILE A 24 -10.82 4.32 -4.84
C ILE A 24 -12.32 4.00 -4.92
N TYR A 25 -12.88 3.50 -3.83
CA TYR A 25 -14.33 3.31 -3.76
C TYR A 25 -15.05 4.67 -3.79
N PHE A 26 -15.81 4.89 -4.84
CA PHE A 26 -16.48 6.18 -5.12
C PHE A 26 -17.71 6.45 -4.25
N GLY A 27 -18.28 5.42 -3.63
CA GLY A 27 -19.47 5.53 -2.76
C GLY A 27 -19.17 5.89 -1.31
N ALA A 28 -17.93 6.23 -0.99
CA ALA A 28 -17.53 6.57 0.37
C ALA A 28 -18.13 7.90 0.84
N ASP A 29 -18.79 7.88 2.00
CA ASP A 29 -19.26 9.10 2.67
C ASP A 29 -18.19 9.65 3.59
N LEU A 30 -17.68 10.84 3.25
CA LEU A 30 -16.66 11.56 4.00
C LEU A 30 -17.21 12.80 4.75
N THR A 31 -18.52 12.97 4.80
CA THR A 31 -19.16 14.17 5.38
C THR A 31 -18.72 14.44 6.81
N ASP A 32 -18.72 13.43 7.66
CA ASP A 32 -18.31 13.57 9.07
C ASP A 32 -16.82 13.90 9.21
N LEU A 33 -15.97 13.28 8.40
CA LEU A 33 -14.54 13.60 8.36
C LEU A 33 -14.31 15.04 7.90
N GLN A 34 -15.01 15.48 6.86
CA GLN A 34 -14.91 16.86 6.36
C GLN A 34 -15.31 17.88 7.41
N ALA A 35 -16.42 17.65 8.12
CA ALA A 35 -16.87 18.50 9.22
C ALA A 35 -15.83 18.54 10.36
N TYR A 36 -15.31 17.38 10.75
CA TYR A 36 -14.26 17.28 11.78
C TYR A 36 -13.00 18.06 11.43
N LEU A 37 -12.53 17.94 10.18
CA LEU A 37 -11.34 18.64 9.71
C LEU A 37 -11.58 20.15 9.54
N ALA A 38 -12.77 20.56 9.12
CA ALA A 38 -13.12 21.98 9.00
C ALA A 38 -13.02 22.73 10.34
N GLU A 39 -13.51 22.12 11.44
CA GLU A 39 -13.38 22.67 12.79
C GLU A 39 -11.91 22.80 13.26
N ARG A 40 -11.01 21.98 12.74
CA ARG A 40 -9.60 21.88 13.15
C ARG A 40 -8.65 22.48 12.13
N PHE A 41 -9.15 23.07 11.06
CA PHE A 41 -8.32 23.55 9.96
C PHE A 41 -7.22 24.54 10.37
N GLY A 42 -7.39 25.21 11.52
CA GLY A 42 -6.36 26.09 12.09
C GLY A 42 -5.02 25.44 12.37
N ILE A 43 -4.94 24.09 12.43
CA ILE A 43 -3.68 23.35 12.61
C ILE A 43 -2.68 23.57 11.46
N VAL A 44 -3.12 23.99 10.27
CA VAL A 44 -2.23 24.29 9.14
C VAL A 44 -1.27 25.45 9.40
N GLY A 45 -1.54 26.25 10.44
CA GLY A 45 -0.65 27.34 10.87
C GLY A 45 0.58 26.89 11.65
N HIS A 46 0.72 25.58 11.93
CA HIS A 46 1.81 25.01 12.71
C HIS A 46 2.47 23.83 11.99
N TYR A 47 3.75 23.60 12.26
CA TYR A 47 4.40 22.36 11.81
C TYR A 47 3.73 21.14 12.45
N PRO A 48 3.55 20.04 11.71
CA PRO A 48 3.08 18.79 12.28
C PRO A 48 4.14 18.14 13.18
N GLU A 49 3.79 17.04 13.82
CA GLU A 49 4.78 16.17 14.48
C GLU A 49 5.80 15.70 13.44
N PRO A 50 7.12 15.81 13.70
CA PRO A 50 8.15 15.44 12.72
C PRO A 50 8.02 14.00 12.21
N GLU A 51 7.59 13.08 13.06
CA GLU A 51 7.48 11.65 12.78
C GLU A 51 6.05 11.09 12.88
N ALA A 52 5.02 11.93 13.06
CA ALA A 52 3.64 11.51 13.26
C ALA A 52 3.44 10.48 14.42
N VAL A 53 4.22 10.59 15.48
CA VAL A 53 4.29 9.64 16.61
C VAL A 53 2.92 9.35 17.23
N SER A 54 2.06 10.38 17.35
CA SER A 54 0.72 10.20 17.92
C SER A 54 -0.13 9.24 17.11
N LEU A 55 -0.03 9.28 15.78
CA LEU A 55 -0.74 8.39 14.88
C LEU A 55 -0.12 6.98 14.87
N GLU A 56 1.21 6.88 14.94
CA GLU A 56 1.93 5.59 15.06
C GLU A 56 1.50 4.82 16.30
N LYS A 57 1.39 5.50 17.45
CA LYS A 57 0.89 4.90 18.70
C LYS A 57 -0.53 4.36 18.58
N MET A 58 -1.41 5.11 17.93
CA MET A 58 -2.79 4.65 17.70
C MET A 58 -2.84 3.43 16.79
N LEU A 59 -2.04 3.42 15.73
CA LEU A 59 -1.91 2.27 14.82
C LEU A 59 -1.37 1.05 15.55
N ALA A 60 -0.26 1.18 16.27
CA ALA A 60 0.36 0.10 17.03
C ALA A 60 -0.63 -0.52 18.03
N LYS A 61 -1.36 0.31 18.78
CA LYS A 61 -2.41 -0.14 19.70
C LYS A 61 -3.53 -0.89 18.98
N LYS A 62 -4.01 -0.35 17.83
CA LYS A 62 -5.08 -0.98 17.04
C LYS A 62 -4.65 -2.31 16.44
N LEU A 63 -3.42 -2.39 15.97
CA LEU A 63 -2.83 -3.59 15.37
C LEU A 63 -2.31 -4.59 16.42
N GLY A 64 -2.21 -4.20 17.70
CA GLY A 64 -1.70 -5.05 18.78
C GLY A 64 -0.22 -5.40 18.63
N VAL A 65 0.59 -4.45 18.14
CA VAL A 65 2.04 -4.60 17.91
C VAL A 65 2.83 -3.52 18.65
N PRO A 66 4.15 -3.71 18.89
CA PRO A 66 5.02 -2.66 19.45
C PRO A 66 5.06 -1.39 18.60
N GLU A 67 5.15 -0.22 19.25
CA GLU A 67 5.17 1.09 18.58
C GLU A 67 6.39 1.25 17.65
N ASP A 68 7.54 0.69 18.02
CA ASP A 68 8.78 0.73 17.28
C ASP A 68 8.78 -0.15 16.01
N MET A 69 7.71 -0.90 15.77
CA MET A 69 7.48 -1.68 14.54
C MET A 69 6.62 -0.93 13.50
N ILE A 70 6.18 0.30 13.79
CA ILE A 70 5.31 1.09 12.89
C ILE A 70 6.04 2.38 12.49
N MET A 71 5.89 2.76 11.22
CA MET A 71 6.27 4.06 10.70
C MET A 71 5.18 4.59 9.77
N VAL A 72 4.58 5.71 10.14
CA VAL A 72 3.57 6.40 9.29
C VAL A 72 4.28 7.14 8.16
N THR A 73 3.72 7.10 6.96
CA THR A 73 4.31 7.67 5.73
C THR A 73 3.31 8.55 4.98
N ASN A 74 3.82 9.41 4.09
CA ASN A 74 3.05 10.24 3.17
C ASN A 74 2.48 9.39 2.01
N GLY A 75 1.56 8.49 2.36
CA GLY A 75 1.04 7.43 1.50
C GLY A 75 1.99 6.22 1.38
N ALA A 76 1.46 5.12 0.84
CA ALA A 76 2.26 3.93 0.55
C ALA A 76 3.40 4.20 -0.45
N THR A 77 3.24 5.20 -1.33
CA THR A 77 4.28 5.58 -2.29
C THR A 77 5.56 6.03 -1.59
N GLU A 78 5.49 6.91 -0.56
CA GLU A 78 6.69 7.27 0.22
C GLU A 78 7.33 6.02 0.84
N ALA A 79 6.53 5.09 1.38
CA ALA A 79 7.04 3.85 1.93
C ALA A 79 7.87 3.06 0.90
N ILE A 80 7.34 2.88 -0.32
CA ILE A 80 8.01 2.18 -1.41
C ILE A 80 9.35 2.84 -1.74
N TYR A 81 9.36 4.17 -1.89
CA TYR A 81 10.59 4.91 -2.25
C TYR A 81 11.63 4.89 -1.12
N LEU A 82 11.21 5.00 0.14
CA LEU A 82 12.13 4.89 1.29
C LEU A 82 12.76 3.50 1.40
N ILE A 83 11.96 2.44 1.17
CA ILE A 83 12.49 1.07 1.17
C ILE A 83 13.50 0.90 0.03
N ALA A 84 13.17 1.33 -1.19
CA ALA A 84 14.11 1.26 -2.31
C ALA A 84 15.38 2.10 -2.05
N GLN A 85 15.25 3.27 -1.42
CA GLN A 85 16.38 4.11 -1.03
C GLN A 85 17.29 3.43 -0.01
N LEU A 86 16.71 2.83 1.03
CA LEU A 86 17.46 2.16 2.11
C LEU A 86 18.33 1.03 1.58
N TYR A 87 17.85 0.33 0.57
CA TYR A 87 18.54 -0.81 -0.05
C TYR A 87 19.07 -0.51 -1.45
N SER A 88 19.47 0.73 -1.70
CA SER A 88 20.02 1.19 -2.98
C SER A 88 21.12 0.26 -3.48
N GLY A 89 21.03 -0.14 -4.77
CA GLY A 89 22.00 -1.02 -5.43
C GLY A 89 21.76 -2.52 -5.21
N TRP A 90 20.81 -2.93 -4.38
CA TRP A 90 20.44 -4.33 -4.20
C TRP A 90 19.73 -4.91 -5.44
N ALA A 91 19.57 -6.23 -5.51
CA ALA A 91 18.69 -6.84 -6.49
C ALA A 91 17.22 -6.73 -6.05
N SER A 92 16.32 -6.47 -7.00
CA SER A 92 14.86 -6.45 -6.75
C SER A 92 14.14 -7.36 -7.72
N ILE A 93 13.31 -8.24 -7.19
CA ILE A 93 12.43 -9.12 -7.94
C ILE A 93 11.02 -8.56 -7.87
N ILE A 94 10.46 -8.22 -9.02
CA ILE A 94 9.16 -7.56 -9.18
C ILE A 94 8.31 -8.41 -10.13
N PRO A 95 7.48 -9.35 -9.61
CA PRO A 95 6.59 -10.14 -10.45
C PRO A 95 5.64 -9.24 -11.27
N GLN A 96 5.49 -9.51 -12.56
CA GLN A 96 4.66 -8.73 -13.47
C GLN A 96 3.41 -9.51 -13.90
N PRO A 97 2.29 -8.83 -14.18
CA PRO A 97 2.08 -7.38 -14.02
C PRO A 97 1.81 -7.00 -12.57
N THR A 98 2.33 -5.85 -12.13
CA THR A 98 2.09 -5.30 -10.78
C THR A 98 2.16 -3.76 -10.80
N PHE A 99 2.04 -3.12 -9.64
CA PHE A 99 2.08 -1.67 -9.51
C PHE A 99 3.44 -1.09 -9.93
N THR A 100 3.42 -0.13 -10.84
CA THR A 100 4.63 0.38 -11.52
C THR A 100 5.60 1.12 -10.62
N GLU A 101 5.13 1.67 -9.48
CA GLU A 101 5.98 2.41 -8.56
C GLU A 101 7.09 1.59 -7.91
N TYR A 102 6.94 0.26 -7.81
CA TYR A 102 8.05 -0.59 -7.34
C TYR A 102 9.23 -0.52 -8.30
N GLU A 103 8.95 -0.63 -9.60
CA GLU A 103 9.97 -0.54 -10.65
C GLU A 103 10.57 0.86 -10.71
N ASP A 104 9.74 1.91 -10.69
CA ASP A 104 10.19 3.30 -10.76
C ASP A 104 11.12 3.64 -9.58
N ALA A 105 10.73 3.29 -8.35
CA ALA A 105 11.56 3.49 -7.16
C ALA A 105 12.88 2.71 -7.26
N CYS A 106 12.83 1.43 -7.63
CA CYS A 106 14.02 0.59 -7.78
C CYS A 106 14.97 1.13 -8.87
N ARG A 107 14.46 1.65 -9.99
CA ARG A 107 15.28 2.27 -11.03
C ARG A 107 15.99 3.53 -10.54
N ILE A 108 15.27 4.40 -9.82
CA ILE A 108 15.83 5.64 -9.25
C ILE A 108 16.98 5.33 -8.29
N TYR A 109 16.82 4.31 -7.45
CA TYR A 109 17.82 3.90 -6.47
C TYR A 109 18.76 2.79 -6.97
N LYS A 110 18.82 2.58 -8.31
CA LYS A 110 19.82 1.75 -9.01
C LYS A 110 19.82 0.28 -8.60
N HIS A 111 18.64 -0.28 -8.34
CA HIS A 111 18.51 -1.72 -8.11
C HIS A 111 18.76 -2.51 -9.39
N LEU A 112 19.28 -3.72 -9.24
CA LEU A 112 19.33 -4.72 -10.30
C LEU A 112 17.96 -5.38 -10.41
N LEU A 113 17.23 -5.17 -11.52
CA LEU A 113 15.84 -5.60 -11.65
C LEU A 113 15.72 -6.98 -12.30
N SER A 114 14.82 -7.79 -11.74
CA SER A 114 14.30 -9.02 -12.34
C SER A 114 12.77 -9.01 -12.25
N TYR A 115 12.09 -9.43 -13.33
CA TYR A 115 10.62 -9.37 -13.40
C TYR A 115 9.94 -10.72 -13.21
N ASN A 116 10.70 -11.80 -13.27
CA ASN A 116 10.17 -13.14 -13.11
C ASN A 116 10.89 -13.83 -11.94
N ALA A 117 10.13 -14.55 -11.16
CA ALA A 117 10.65 -15.49 -10.17
C ALA A 117 11.15 -16.80 -10.87
N ASP A 118 11.44 -16.74 -12.17
CA ASP A 118 11.90 -17.89 -12.93
C ASP A 118 13.22 -18.43 -12.39
N ASN A 119 13.34 -19.74 -12.39
CA ASN A 119 14.33 -20.64 -11.82
C ASN A 119 15.83 -20.32 -12.01
N ASN A 120 16.18 -19.13 -12.54
CA ASN A 120 17.54 -18.60 -12.61
C ASN A 120 17.95 -17.79 -11.37
N LEU A 121 17.39 -18.08 -10.21
CA LEU A 121 17.71 -17.46 -8.92
C LEU A 121 19.21 -17.64 -8.53
N GLU A 122 19.90 -18.59 -9.15
CA GLU A 122 21.33 -18.84 -8.91
C GLU A 122 22.26 -17.72 -9.40
N VAL A 123 21.78 -16.82 -10.27
CA VAL A 123 22.60 -15.75 -10.87
C VAL A 123 22.39 -14.39 -10.18
N LEU A 124 21.37 -14.26 -9.33
CA LEU A 124 21.11 -13.00 -8.63
C LEU A 124 21.93 -12.90 -7.33
N PRO A 125 22.38 -11.68 -6.96
CA PRO A 125 23.08 -11.44 -5.71
C PRO A 125 22.31 -11.99 -4.50
N GLU A 126 23.02 -12.35 -3.41
CA GLU A 126 22.38 -12.79 -2.16
C GLU A 126 21.51 -11.69 -1.55
N ASP A 127 21.93 -10.43 -1.67
CA ASP A 127 21.19 -9.26 -1.17
C ASP A 127 20.06 -8.89 -2.16
N ARG A 128 18.84 -9.33 -1.87
CA ARG A 128 17.68 -9.14 -2.75
C ARG A 128 16.40 -8.86 -2.02
N ILE A 129 15.52 -8.12 -2.68
CA ILE A 129 14.17 -7.78 -2.22
C ILE A 129 13.14 -8.39 -3.16
N TYR A 130 12.14 -9.05 -2.59
CA TYR A 130 10.93 -9.48 -3.30
C TYR A 130 9.81 -8.48 -3.03
N TRP A 131 9.27 -7.89 -4.10
CA TRP A 131 8.12 -6.99 -4.05
C TRP A 131 6.86 -7.76 -4.39
N LEU A 132 5.93 -7.83 -3.45
CA LEU A 132 4.66 -8.52 -3.61
C LEU A 132 3.52 -7.53 -3.33
N CYS A 133 2.63 -7.33 -4.30
CA CYS A 133 1.38 -6.61 -4.09
C CYS A 133 0.29 -7.63 -3.76
N ASN A 134 -0.35 -7.53 -2.60
CA ASN A 134 -1.30 -8.55 -2.15
C ASN A 134 -2.46 -7.99 -1.31
N PRO A 135 -3.64 -7.77 -1.89
CA PRO A 135 -4.09 -8.06 -3.27
C PRO A 135 -3.30 -7.31 -4.35
N ASN A 136 -3.07 -7.96 -5.52
CA ASN A 136 -2.24 -7.36 -6.56
C ASN A 136 -3.00 -6.32 -7.41
N ASN A 137 -2.38 -5.19 -7.63
CA ASN A 137 -2.80 -4.21 -8.63
C ASN A 137 -1.94 -4.38 -9.89
N PRO A 138 -2.50 -4.66 -11.12
CA PRO A 138 -3.91 -4.51 -11.46
C PRO A 138 -4.75 -5.79 -11.44
N THR A 139 -4.18 -6.98 -11.19
CA THR A 139 -4.84 -8.26 -11.46
C THR A 139 -5.91 -8.65 -10.44
N GLY A 140 -5.90 -8.05 -9.23
CA GLY A 140 -6.76 -8.45 -8.11
C GLY A 140 -6.37 -9.79 -7.45
N ASN A 141 -5.36 -10.50 -7.96
CA ASN A 141 -4.96 -11.79 -7.41
C ASN A 141 -4.51 -11.66 -5.95
N VAL A 142 -4.89 -12.65 -5.13
CA VAL A 142 -4.53 -12.71 -3.71
C VAL A 142 -3.72 -13.97 -3.44
N LEU A 143 -2.48 -13.79 -3.01
CA LEU A 143 -1.64 -14.88 -2.52
C LEU A 143 -2.09 -15.29 -1.11
N ASN A 144 -2.12 -16.59 -0.88
CA ASN A 144 -2.47 -17.16 0.42
C ASN A 144 -1.48 -16.71 1.49
N LYS A 145 -1.97 -16.20 2.62
CA LYS A 145 -1.13 -15.72 3.72
C LYS A 145 -0.19 -16.78 4.29
N HIS A 146 -0.60 -18.06 4.30
CA HIS A 146 0.25 -19.14 4.77
C HIS A 146 1.42 -19.42 3.83
N LEU A 147 1.20 -19.26 2.50
CA LEU A 147 2.27 -19.33 1.51
C LEU A 147 3.30 -18.21 1.71
N ILE A 148 2.84 -16.97 1.89
CA ILE A 148 3.76 -15.84 2.11
C ILE A 148 4.54 -16.04 3.41
N ARG A 149 3.89 -16.41 4.51
CA ARG A 149 4.59 -16.76 5.77
C ARG A 149 5.65 -17.82 5.57
N HIS A 150 5.28 -18.91 4.90
CA HIS A 150 6.21 -20.01 4.63
C HIS A 150 7.43 -19.53 3.84
N ILE A 151 7.23 -18.79 2.74
CA ILE A 151 8.32 -18.26 1.92
C ILE A 151 9.25 -17.35 2.72
N VAL A 152 8.69 -16.45 3.54
CA VAL A 152 9.46 -15.52 4.38
C VAL A 152 10.32 -16.27 5.41
N HIS A 153 9.76 -17.26 6.08
CA HIS A 153 10.48 -18.05 7.10
C HIS A 153 11.56 -18.96 6.50
N GLU A 154 11.27 -19.61 5.37
CA GLU A 154 12.23 -20.52 4.73
C GLU A 154 13.40 -19.81 4.08
N ASN A 155 13.27 -18.51 3.82
CA ASN A 155 14.29 -17.72 3.12
C ASN A 155 14.71 -16.48 3.93
N PRO A 156 15.32 -16.62 5.11
CA PRO A 156 15.62 -15.50 6.01
C PRO A 156 16.68 -14.53 5.46
N ARG A 157 17.40 -14.90 4.40
CA ARG A 157 18.40 -14.05 3.74
C ARG A 157 17.80 -13.00 2.82
N TYR A 158 16.56 -13.21 2.36
CA TYR A 158 15.89 -12.31 1.43
C TYR A 158 14.98 -11.37 2.20
N LEU A 159 14.85 -10.14 1.71
CA LEU A 159 13.86 -9.21 2.22
C LEU A 159 12.57 -9.32 1.38
N TYR A 160 11.46 -9.23 2.06
CA TYR A 160 10.15 -9.26 1.45
C TYR A 160 9.41 -7.96 1.75
N VAL A 161 8.93 -7.30 0.71
CA VAL A 161 7.98 -6.18 0.82
C VAL A 161 6.64 -6.69 0.33
N VAL A 162 5.65 -6.70 1.22
CA VAL A 162 4.28 -7.08 0.87
C VAL A 162 3.40 -5.86 1.00
N ASP A 163 2.97 -5.31 -0.14
CA ASP A 163 2.07 -4.18 -0.18
C ASP A 163 0.64 -4.66 -0.06
N GLN A 164 0.01 -4.34 1.06
CA GLN A 164 -1.38 -4.66 1.39
C GLN A 164 -2.31 -3.44 1.27
N SER A 165 -2.00 -2.50 0.38
CA SER A 165 -2.83 -1.29 0.16
C SER A 165 -4.29 -1.59 -0.15
N TYR A 166 -4.59 -2.79 -0.64
CA TYR A 166 -5.94 -3.24 -1.00
C TYR A 166 -6.48 -4.33 -0.09
N GLU A 167 -5.99 -4.45 1.17
CA GLU A 167 -6.44 -5.50 2.10
C GLU A 167 -7.96 -5.50 2.34
N ASP A 168 -8.59 -4.32 2.34
CA ASP A 168 -10.03 -4.17 2.56
C ASP A 168 -10.88 -4.45 1.30
N TYR A 169 -10.26 -4.75 0.15
CA TYR A 169 -10.93 -5.02 -1.14
C TYR A 169 -11.05 -6.52 -1.44
N THR A 170 -10.72 -7.38 -0.51
CA THR A 170 -10.80 -8.83 -0.67
C THR A 170 -11.45 -9.49 0.55
N LEU A 171 -12.11 -10.64 0.31
CA LEU A 171 -12.59 -11.54 1.37
C LEU A 171 -11.55 -12.62 1.72
N SER A 172 -10.49 -12.74 0.92
CA SER A 172 -9.41 -13.69 1.17
C SER A 172 -8.53 -13.22 2.34
N PRO A 173 -8.13 -14.14 3.24
CA PRO A 173 -7.29 -13.78 4.38
C PRO A 173 -5.90 -13.28 3.93
N VAL A 174 -5.52 -12.08 4.36
CA VAL A 174 -4.20 -11.48 4.18
C VAL A 174 -3.36 -11.59 5.46
N ILE A 175 -2.08 -11.23 5.40
CA ILE A 175 -1.19 -11.26 6.56
C ILE A 175 -1.56 -10.12 7.52
N HIS A 176 -1.65 -10.42 8.80
CA HIS A 176 -1.75 -9.39 9.84
C HIS A 176 -0.39 -9.13 10.49
N PRO A 177 -0.07 -7.88 10.86
CA PRO A 177 1.17 -7.53 11.54
C PRO A 177 1.46 -8.39 12.78
N GLN A 178 0.44 -8.72 13.58
CA GLN A 178 0.57 -9.59 14.75
C GLN A 178 1.12 -10.99 14.44
N ASP A 179 0.81 -11.52 13.25
CA ASP A 179 1.25 -12.84 12.81
C ASP A 179 2.75 -12.89 12.46
N MET A 180 3.41 -11.71 12.36
CA MET A 180 4.73 -11.55 11.78
C MET A 180 5.70 -10.73 12.66
N THR A 181 5.41 -10.57 13.95
CA THR A 181 6.26 -9.80 14.87
C THR A 181 7.64 -10.41 15.11
N ASP A 182 7.81 -11.68 14.82
CA ASP A 182 9.07 -12.44 14.89
C ASP A 182 9.87 -12.43 13.57
N CYS A 183 9.30 -11.84 12.50
CA CYS A 183 9.95 -11.77 11.18
C CYS A 183 10.76 -10.49 11.03
N TYR A 184 12.07 -10.61 10.91
CA TYR A 184 12.98 -9.48 10.74
C TYR A 184 13.30 -9.17 9.27
N ASN A 185 12.83 -9.98 8.34
CA ASN A 185 13.05 -9.86 6.89
C ASN A 185 11.77 -9.53 6.11
N LEU A 186 10.73 -9.03 6.79
CA LEU A 186 9.46 -8.66 6.18
C LEU A 186 9.13 -7.20 6.46
N MET A 187 8.64 -6.52 5.42
CA MET A 187 8.03 -5.20 5.49
C MET A 187 6.62 -5.29 4.91
N LEU A 188 5.61 -4.91 5.68
CA LEU A 188 4.24 -4.74 5.20
C LEU A 188 4.00 -3.26 4.93
N VAL A 189 3.49 -2.94 3.74
CA VAL A 189 3.14 -1.57 3.34
C VAL A 189 1.63 -1.46 3.27
N TYR A 190 1.09 -0.37 3.81
CA TYR A 190 -0.35 -0.11 3.88
C TYR A 190 -0.71 1.28 3.39
N SER A 191 -1.87 1.37 2.73
CA SER A 191 -2.42 2.64 2.27
C SER A 191 -3.72 2.99 3.02
N LEU A 192 -3.64 3.85 4.01
CA LEU A 192 -4.83 4.41 4.65
C LEU A 192 -5.65 5.27 3.67
N SER A 193 -5.00 5.79 2.60
CA SER A 193 -5.69 6.49 1.51
C SER A 193 -6.68 5.59 0.76
N LYS A 194 -6.36 4.30 0.59
CA LYS A 194 -7.24 3.31 -0.03
C LYS A 194 -8.29 2.81 0.95
N LYS A 195 -7.87 2.41 2.15
CA LYS A 195 -8.73 1.92 3.22
C LYS A 195 -9.87 2.90 3.55
N TYR A 196 -9.56 4.17 3.70
CA TYR A 196 -10.51 5.21 4.12
C TYR A 196 -10.98 6.12 3.00
N CYS A 197 -10.65 5.81 1.74
CA CYS A 197 -11.06 6.59 0.56
C CYS A 197 -10.67 8.08 0.63
N ILE A 198 -9.47 8.38 1.16
CA ILE A 198 -8.91 9.73 1.35
C ILE A 198 -7.61 9.94 0.55
N PRO A 199 -7.61 9.71 -0.78
CA PRO A 199 -6.37 9.74 -1.57
C PRO A 199 -5.66 11.08 -1.55
N GLY A 200 -6.39 12.18 -1.45
CA GLY A 200 -5.84 13.55 -1.41
C GLY A 200 -5.04 13.86 -0.14
N LEU A 201 -5.25 13.13 0.96
CA LEU A 201 -4.55 13.36 2.22
C LEU A 201 -3.17 12.71 2.27
N ARG A 202 -2.88 11.72 1.41
CA ARG A 202 -1.58 11.04 1.34
C ARG A 202 -1.17 10.40 2.67
N LEU A 203 -1.80 9.30 3.05
CA LEU A 203 -1.55 8.63 4.32
C LEU A 203 -1.35 7.12 4.12
N GLY A 204 -0.27 6.60 4.69
CA GLY A 204 0.08 5.18 4.71
C GLY A 204 0.97 4.85 5.88
N TYR A 205 1.38 3.60 6.00
CA TYR A 205 2.37 3.20 7.01
C TYR A 205 3.11 1.93 6.59
N ILE A 206 4.26 1.73 7.22
CA ILE A 206 5.07 0.50 7.16
C ILE A 206 4.97 -0.19 8.51
N PHE A 207 4.82 -1.51 8.47
CA PHE A 207 5.10 -2.40 9.60
C PHE A 207 6.35 -3.22 9.26
N SER A 208 7.30 -3.30 10.18
CA SER A 208 8.49 -4.14 10.06
C SER A 208 9.17 -4.34 11.41
N SER A 209 10.29 -5.07 11.43
CA SER A 209 11.13 -5.18 12.62
C SER A 209 11.65 -3.82 13.09
N PRO A 210 11.85 -3.61 14.41
CA PRO A 210 12.35 -2.34 14.94
C PRO A 210 13.64 -1.86 14.28
N ILE A 211 14.53 -2.79 13.93
CA ILE A 211 15.81 -2.47 13.25
C ILE A 211 15.59 -1.85 11.87
N ILE A 212 14.66 -2.39 11.10
CA ILE A 212 14.32 -1.85 9.76
C ILE A 212 13.63 -0.49 9.90
N ILE A 213 12.67 -0.37 10.82
CA ILE A 213 11.97 0.89 11.08
C ILE A 213 12.96 2.00 11.50
N ASP A 214 13.90 1.71 12.40
CA ASP A 214 14.92 2.68 12.81
C ASP A 214 15.80 3.15 11.63
N ARG A 215 16.24 2.22 10.78
CA ARG A 215 17.01 2.55 9.57
C ARG A 215 16.22 3.40 8.58
N LEU A 216 14.91 3.13 8.41
CA LEU A 216 14.04 3.95 7.56
C LEU A 216 13.86 5.36 8.12
N ARG A 217 13.71 5.50 9.45
CA ARG A 217 13.62 6.80 10.13
C ARG A 217 14.87 7.67 9.92
N GLN A 218 16.06 7.05 9.88
CA GLN A 218 17.32 7.76 9.66
C GLN A 218 17.46 8.43 8.29
N ILE A 219 16.76 7.91 7.27
CA ILE A 219 16.80 8.46 5.89
C ILE A 219 15.56 9.26 5.52
N ARG A 220 14.51 9.21 6.35
CA ARG A 220 13.25 9.89 6.12
C ARG A 220 13.41 11.40 6.32
N GLN A 221 12.71 12.18 5.49
CA GLN A 221 12.59 13.62 5.71
C GLN A 221 11.66 13.90 6.92
N PRO A 222 12.03 14.82 7.84
CA PRO A 222 11.13 15.24 8.90
C PRO A 222 9.90 15.96 8.31
N TRP A 223 8.77 15.92 9.01
CA TRP A 223 7.49 16.54 8.61
C TRP A 223 6.93 16.03 7.28
N ALA A 224 7.30 14.83 6.85
CA ALA A 224 6.83 14.26 5.58
C ALA A 224 5.29 14.10 5.55
N VAL A 225 4.66 13.82 6.69
CA VAL A 225 3.20 13.70 6.80
C VAL A 225 2.60 15.01 7.27
N ASN A 226 1.66 15.56 6.50
CA ASN A 226 1.04 16.83 6.81
C ASN A 226 0.07 16.76 8.01
N ALA A 227 -0.15 17.91 8.68
CA ALA A 227 -0.97 18.00 9.90
C ALA A 227 -2.41 17.51 9.70
N ILE A 228 -3.03 17.85 8.57
CA ILE A 228 -4.41 17.43 8.23
C ILE A 228 -4.49 15.91 8.06
N ALA A 229 -3.49 15.30 7.43
CA ALA A 229 -3.43 13.84 7.27
C ALA A 229 -3.30 13.13 8.62
N ILE A 230 -2.47 13.65 9.55
CA ILE A 230 -2.33 13.09 10.91
C ILE A 230 -3.67 13.14 11.64
N GLU A 231 -4.35 14.29 11.64
CA GLU A 231 -5.67 14.44 12.30
C GLU A 231 -6.74 13.57 11.64
N ALA A 232 -6.78 13.51 10.32
CA ALA A 232 -7.69 12.61 9.61
C ALA A 232 -7.42 11.15 9.97
N GLY A 233 -6.15 10.74 10.01
CA GLY A 233 -5.76 9.38 10.39
C GLY A 233 -6.22 9.01 11.80
N LYS A 234 -6.04 9.89 12.78
CA LYS A 234 -6.52 9.70 14.16
C LYS A 234 -8.04 9.53 14.19
N TYR A 235 -8.77 10.42 13.52
CA TYR A 235 -10.22 10.37 13.44
C TYR A 235 -10.71 9.05 12.84
N MET A 236 -10.15 8.66 11.69
CA MET A 236 -10.55 7.44 10.99
C MET A 236 -10.20 6.17 11.77
N LEU A 237 -9.06 6.14 12.47
CA LEU A 237 -8.71 5.01 13.34
C LEU A 237 -9.61 4.89 14.56
N GLU A 238 -10.06 6.01 15.13
CA GLU A 238 -10.98 6.05 16.27
C GLU A 238 -12.39 5.62 15.88
N LYS A 239 -12.92 6.16 14.77
CA LYS A 239 -14.28 5.86 14.30
C LYS A 239 -14.37 4.52 13.59
N ASP A 240 -13.30 4.12 12.91
CA ASP A 240 -13.17 2.88 12.13
C ASP A 240 -14.37 2.59 11.19
N PRO A 241 -14.77 3.55 10.35
CA PRO A 241 -15.92 3.39 9.49
C PRO A 241 -15.66 2.32 8.43
N LYS A 242 -16.65 1.48 8.16
CA LYS A 242 -16.62 0.59 6.99
C LYS A 242 -16.91 1.40 5.73
N MET A 243 -15.86 1.73 4.97
CA MET A 243 -16.01 2.53 3.75
C MET A 243 -16.71 1.75 2.62
N MET A 244 -16.57 0.42 2.59
CA MET A 244 -17.29 -0.48 1.68
C MET A 244 -18.18 -1.43 2.49
N PRO A 245 -19.42 -1.03 2.82
CA PRO A 245 -20.29 -1.82 3.69
C PRO A 245 -20.74 -3.15 3.06
N ASP A 246 -20.82 -3.23 1.72
CA ASP A 246 -21.21 -4.42 0.95
C ASP A 246 -20.09 -4.89 0.02
N LEU A 247 -18.94 -5.25 0.56
CA LEU A 247 -17.84 -5.83 -0.23
C LEU A 247 -18.26 -7.10 -1.01
N PRO A 248 -19.04 -8.06 -0.44
CA PRO A 248 -19.51 -9.22 -1.22
C PRO A 248 -20.31 -8.84 -2.46
N GLY A 249 -21.24 -7.88 -2.34
CA GLY A 249 -22.03 -7.39 -3.49
C GLY A 249 -21.17 -6.69 -4.52
N PHE A 250 -20.19 -5.89 -4.08
CA PHE A 250 -19.23 -5.24 -4.97
C PHE A 250 -18.39 -6.25 -5.77
N LEU A 251 -17.90 -7.30 -5.11
CA LEU A 251 -17.15 -8.37 -5.78
C LEU A 251 -18.03 -9.18 -6.74
N ALA A 252 -19.30 -9.44 -6.39
CA ALA A 252 -20.25 -10.10 -7.28
C ALA A 252 -20.52 -9.28 -8.55
N GLU A 253 -20.62 -7.94 -8.42
CA GLU A 253 -20.78 -7.05 -9.58
C GLU A 253 -19.54 -7.02 -10.47
N ALA A 254 -18.34 -7.03 -9.89
CA ALA A 254 -17.09 -7.16 -10.63
C ALA A 254 -17.03 -8.48 -11.42
N GLN A 255 -17.47 -9.59 -10.82
CA GLN A 255 -17.56 -10.88 -11.49
C GLN A 255 -18.58 -10.87 -12.64
N ARG A 256 -19.74 -10.23 -12.44
CA ARG A 256 -20.76 -10.07 -13.50
C ARG A 256 -20.21 -9.27 -14.69
N LEU A 257 -19.49 -8.18 -14.43
CA LEU A 257 -18.83 -7.40 -15.48
C LEU A 257 -17.82 -8.25 -16.26
N ARG A 258 -17.01 -9.03 -15.54
CA ARG A 258 -16.03 -9.94 -16.14
C ARG A 258 -16.69 -10.94 -17.09
N GLU A 259 -17.81 -11.57 -16.68
CA GLU A 259 -18.56 -12.51 -17.52
C GLU A 259 -19.10 -11.85 -18.78
N GLN A 260 -19.63 -10.62 -18.67
CA GLN A 260 -20.12 -9.85 -19.81
C GLN A 260 -18.99 -9.49 -20.79
N LEU A 261 -17.83 -9.07 -20.28
CA LEU A 261 -16.67 -8.75 -21.11
C LEU A 261 -16.12 -10.00 -21.81
N SER A 262 -16.09 -11.15 -21.12
CA SER A 262 -15.63 -12.42 -21.68
C SER A 262 -16.52 -12.95 -22.81
N ALA A 263 -17.77 -12.50 -22.89
CA ALA A 263 -18.70 -12.85 -23.96
C ALA A 263 -18.48 -12.04 -25.25
N ILE A 264 -17.60 -11.05 -25.25
CA ILE A 264 -17.31 -10.21 -26.42
C ILE A 264 -16.19 -10.86 -27.23
N ASP A 265 -16.46 -11.11 -28.53
CA ASP A 265 -15.46 -11.69 -29.44
C ASP A 265 -14.17 -10.85 -29.49
N GLY A 266 -13.03 -11.50 -29.32
CA GLY A 266 -11.71 -10.87 -29.34
C GLY A 266 -11.30 -10.21 -28.01
N VAL A 267 -12.12 -10.25 -26.97
CA VAL A 267 -11.79 -9.80 -25.61
C VAL A 267 -11.34 -10.99 -24.77
N MET A 268 -10.12 -10.91 -24.23
CA MET A 268 -9.61 -11.86 -23.24
C MET A 268 -9.59 -11.20 -21.87
N VAL A 269 -10.33 -11.74 -20.93
CA VAL A 269 -10.38 -11.25 -19.55
C VAL A 269 -9.57 -12.18 -18.67
N MET A 270 -8.60 -11.60 -17.93
CA MET A 270 -7.76 -12.36 -17.00
C MET A 270 -8.56 -12.77 -15.77
N ASP A 271 -8.17 -13.90 -15.18
CA ASP A 271 -8.71 -14.31 -13.88
C ASP A 271 -8.26 -13.35 -12.79
N THR A 272 -9.19 -13.03 -11.88
CA THR A 272 -8.97 -12.22 -10.67
C THR A 272 -9.59 -12.93 -9.47
N ALA A 273 -9.01 -12.76 -8.29
CA ALA A 273 -9.51 -13.36 -7.06
C ALA A 273 -10.49 -12.45 -6.33
#